data_7613d0c5e5f47b1d1f4fcd7f10246d19
#
_entry.id   7613d0c5e5f47b1d1f4fcd7f10246d19
#
_cell.length_a   1.000
_cell.length_b   1.000
_cell.length_c   1.000
_cell.angle_alpha   90.00
_cell.angle_beta   90.00
_cell.angle_gamma   90.00
#
_symmetry.space_group_name_H-M   'P 1'
#
loop_
_entity.id
_entity.type
_entity.pdbx_description
1 polymer ?
#
loop_
_entity_poly.entity_id
_entity_poly.type
_entity_poly.pdbx_seq_one_letter_code
_entity_poly.pdbx_strand_id
1 'polypeptide(L)'
;MLTVETFYFNPYRECTYVLTDKDKHAVDIDAGMYEEREKARFAQYIKTEQLEVVALLITHAHPDHVCGVEFMEATYGIKAIIQPCEGKLNIPNFHIQVVATPGHKEDCVCYHLPEDKIIFTGDTLFQESIGRTDLPGGDMGLLISSLKKLEHLPDDTRV
;
A
#
# COMPACT_ATOMS: atom_id res chain seq x y z
N MET A 1 0.78 -18.58 -4.45
CA MET A 1 1.84 -17.55 -4.65
C MET A 1 1.17 -16.35 -5.27
N LEU A 2 1.30 -15.21 -4.63
CA LEU A 2 0.78 -13.94 -5.14
C LEU A 2 1.70 -13.38 -6.21
N THR A 3 1.13 -12.67 -7.19
CA THR A 3 1.89 -11.78 -8.10
C THR A 3 1.73 -10.34 -7.63
N VAL A 4 2.76 -9.53 -7.86
CA VAL A 4 2.76 -8.11 -7.52
C VAL A 4 3.15 -7.31 -8.75
N GLU A 5 2.26 -6.44 -9.19
CA GLU A 5 2.54 -5.42 -10.22
C GLU A 5 2.70 -4.07 -9.55
N THR A 6 3.64 -3.26 -10.02
CA THR A 6 3.93 -1.94 -9.47
C THR A 6 3.65 -0.87 -10.50
N PHE A 7 2.86 0.11 -10.12
CA PHE A 7 2.61 1.32 -10.90
C PHE A 7 3.29 2.50 -10.22
N TYR A 8 3.85 3.39 -11.03
CA TYR A 8 4.38 4.67 -10.58
C TYR A 8 3.46 5.76 -11.09
N PHE A 9 2.83 6.49 -10.16
CA PHE A 9 1.87 7.52 -10.46
C PHE A 9 2.28 8.88 -9.92
N ASN A 10 1.61 9.92 -10.39
CA ASN A 10 1.78 11.33 -10.06
C ASN A 10 3.23 11.84 -10.15
N PRO A 11 3.48 13.15 -10.00
CA PRO A 11 4.84 13.73 -10.09
C PRO A 11 5.81 13.24 -9.01
N TYR A 12 5.30 12.71 -7.89
CA TYR A 12 6.13 12.19 -6.79
C TYR A 12 6.59 10.75 -7.04
N ARG A 13 6.11 10.09 -8.12
CA ARG A 13 6.38 8.68 -8.44
C ARG A 13 5.94 7.75 -7.32
N GLU A 14 4.79 8.06 -6.73
CA GLU A 14 4.16 7.18 -5.75
C GLU A 14 4.02 5.75 -6.31
N CYS A 15 4.20 4.77 -5.45
CA CYS A 15 4.12 3.35 -5.81
C CYS A 15 2.76 2.77 -5.40
N THR A 16 1.86 2.63 -6.38
CA THR A 16 0.64 1.86 -6.24
C THR A 16 0.90 0.40 -6.61
N TYR A 17 0.55 -0.54 -5.75
CA TYR A 17 0.77 -1.98 -5.99
C TYR A 17 -0.54 -2.71 -6.21
N VAL A 18 -0.53 -3.69 -7.11
CA VAL A 18 -1.63 -4.63 -7.36
C VAL A 18 -1.17 -6.03 -7.00
N LEU A 19 -1.73 -6.58 -5.93
CA LEU A 19 -1.48 -7.95 -5.50
C LEU A 19 -2.57 -8.85 -6.05
N THR A 20 -2.20 -9.87 -6.82
CA THR A 20 -3.17 -10.77 -7.45
C THR A 20 -2.98 -12.20 -6.98
N ASP A 21 -4.07 -12.86 -6.58
CA ASP A 21 -4.09 -14.28 -6.27
C ASP A 21 -4.27 -15.15 -7.53
N LYS A 22 -4.23 -16.47 -7.34
CA LYS A 22 -4.41 -17.44 -8.44
C LYS A 22 -5.81 -17.41 -9.08
N ASP A 23 -6.80 -16.89 -8.36
CA ASP A 23 -8.20 -16.85 -8.77
C ASP A 23 -8.60 -15.48 -9.35
N LYS A 24 -7.60 -14.61 -9.63
CA LYS A 24 -7.76 -13.28 -10.22
C LYS A 24 -8.38 -12.23 -9.31
N HIS A 25 -8.46 -12.47 -7.99
CA HIS A 25 -8.78 -11.40 -7.05
C HIS A 25 -7.56 -10.48 -6.88
N ALA A 26 -7.81 -9.19 -6.81
CA ALA A 26 -6.78 -8.18 -6.64
C ALA A 26 -6.98 -7.36 -5.38
N VAL A 27 -5.92 -7.17 -4.62
CA VAL A 27 -5.82 -6.20 -3.53
C VAL A 27 -4.86 -5.11 -3.97
N ASP A 28 -5.34 -3.87 -3.95
CA ASP A 28 -4.52 -2.72 -4.28
C ASP A 28 -3.97 -2.07 -3.00
N ILE A 29 -2.72 -1.63 -3.05
CA ILE A 29 -2.07 -0.88 -1.98
C ILE A 29 -1.69 0.49 -2.51
N ASP A 30 -2.27 1.50 -1.89
CA ASP A 30 -2.28 2.91 -2.27
C ASP A 30 -2.99 3.17 -3.61
N ALA A 31 -3.31 4.42 -3.87
CA ALA A 31 -4.01 4.84 -5.08
C ALA A 31 -3.52 6.23 -5.52
N GLY A 32 -2.33 6.24 -6.11
CA GLY A 32 -1.64 7.47 -6.50
C GLY A 32 -2.01 8.01 -7.88
N MET A 33 -2.94 7.38 -8.61
CA MET A 33 -3.33 7.84 -9.94
C MET A 33 -4.05 9.19 -9.89
N TYR A 34 -3.35 10.24 -10.34
CA TYR A 34 -3.84 11.62 -10.32
C TYR A 34 -4.46 12.03 -11.66
N GLU A 35 -3.74 11.79 -12.77
CA GLU A 35 -4.17 12.19 -14.10
C GLU A 35 -5.09 11.15 -14.74
N GLU A 36 -5.97 11.59 -15.67
CA GLU A 36 -6.88 10.71 -16.39
C GLU A 36 -6.17 9.61 -17.19
N ARG A 37 -4.97 9.91 -17.72
CA ARG A 37 -4.13 8.92 -18.43
C ARG A 37 -3.62 7.83 -17.48
N GLU A 38 -3.35 8.15 -16.22
CA GLU A 38 -2.90 7.21 -15.19
C GLU A 38 -4.04 6.29 -14.78
N LYS A 39 -5.23 6.86 -14.54
CA LYS A 39 -6.48 6.12 -14.27
C LYS A 39 -6.82 5.17 -15.42
N ALA A 40 -6.75 5.65 -16.65
CA ALA A 40 -7.00 4.84 -17.85
C ALA A 40 -6.00 3.69 -17.98
N ARG A 41 -4.71 3.94 -17.74
CA ARG A 41 -3.66 2.91 -17.76
C ARG A 41 -3.93 1.83 -16.70
N PHE A 42 -4.26 2.23 -15.48
CA PHE A 42 -4.59 1.31 -14.40
C PHE A 42 -5.83 0.46 -14.74
N ALA A 43 -6.94 1.10 -15.15
CA ALA A 43 -8.16 0.41 -15.53
C ALA A 43 -7.95 -0.56 -16.72
N GLN A 44 -7.12 -0.19 -17.67
CA GLN A 44 -6.77 -1.05 -18.80
C GLN A 44 -6.01 -2.30 -18.32
N TYR A 45 -5.10 -2.18 -17.37
CA TYR A 45 -4.40 -3.32 -16.77
C TYR A 45 -5.38 -4.27 -16.06
N ILE A 46 -6.22 -3.76 -15.16
CA ILE A 46 -7.23 -4.55 -14.45
C ILE A 46 -8.12 -5.32 -15.43
N LYS A 47 -8.56 -4.66 -16.50
CA LYS A 47 -9.40 -5.27 -17.54
C LYS A 47 -8.65 -6.33 -18.35
N THR A 48 -7.41 -6.04 -18.77
CA THR A 48 -6.62 -6.95 -19.61
C THR A 48 -6.26 -8.23 -18.86
N GLU A 49 -5.90 -8.10 -17.58
CA GLU A 49 -5.59 -9.22 -16.69
C GLU A 49 -6.85 -9.93 -16.17
N GLN A 50 -8.05 -9.39 -16.44
CA GLN A 50 -9.34 -9.90 -15.98
C GLN A 50 -9.39 -10.00 -14.44
N LEU A 51 -8.92 -8.97 -13.74
CA LEU A 51 -8.84 -8.94 -12.28
C LEU A 51 -10.16 -8.45 -11.67
N GLU A 52 -10.52 -9.04 -10.54
CA GLU A 52 -11.56 -8.57 -9.65
C GLU A 52 -10.92 -7.82 -8.48
N VAL A 53 -11.07 -6.51 -8.44
CA VAL A 53 -10.56 -5.68 -7.34
C VAL A 53 -11.46 -5.89 -6.12
N VAL A 54 -10.93 -6.52 -5.07
CA VAL A 54 -11.67 -6.89 -3.85
C VAL A 54 -11.40 -5.98 -2.67
N ALA A 55 -10.27 -5.26 -2.67
CA ALA A 55 -9.93 -4.31 -1.62
C ALA A 55 -8.93 -3.25 -2.11
N LEU A 56 -8.99 -2.07 -1.49
CA LEU A 56 -7.98 -1.02 -1.57
C LEU A 56 -7.50 -0.69 -0.16
N LEU A 57 -6.20 -0.83 0.07
CA LEU A 57 -5.53 -0.57 1.33
C LEU A 57 -4.68 0.68 1.21
N ILE A 58 -4.78 1.60 2.15
CA ILE A 58 -4.00 2.84 2.14
C ILE A 58 -2.95 2.78 3.24
N THR A 59 -1.68 3.00 2.88
CA THR A 59 -0.57 3.02 3.85
C THR A 59 -0.62 4.25 4.74
N HIS A 60 -0.97 5.41 4.17
CA HIS A 60 -1.20 6.67 4.90
C HIS A 60 -1.91 7.69 4.01
N ALA A 61 -2.54 8.71 4.62
CA ALA A 61 -3.39 9.64 3.89
C ALA A 61 -2.66 10.92 3.42
N HIS A 62 -1.45 10.80 2.84
CA HIS A 62 -0.88 11.89 2.06
C HIS A 62 -1.55 11.98 0.68
N PRO A 63 -1.68 13.18 0.11
CA PRO A 63 -2.45 13.39 -1.12
C PRO A 63 -2.01 12.51 -2.29
N ASP A 64 -0.72 12.26 -2.44
CA ASP A 64 -0.16 11.43 -3.51
C ASP A 64 -0.48 9.94 -3.37
N HIS A 65 -0.80 9.45 -2.17
CA HIS A 65 -1.23 8.07 -1.93
C HIS A 65 -2.75 7.87 -2.00
N VAL A 66 -3.54 8.95 -1.95
CA VAL A 66 -5.01 8.86 -1.89
C VAL A 66 -5.75 9.56 -3.02
N CYS A 67 -5.05 10.28 -3.92
CA CYS A 67 -5.70 11.07 -4.98
C CYS A 67 -6.52 10.22 -5.96
N GLY A 68 -6.26 8.93 -6.08
CA GLY A 68 -7.02 7.99 -6.89
C GLY A 68 -8.14 7.25 -6.16
N VAL A 69 -8.32 7.45 -4.84
CA VAL A 69 -9.31 6.69 -4.04
C VAL A 69 -10.72 6.82 -4.59
N GLU A 70 -11.17 8.05 -4.89
CA GLU A 70 -12.52 8.27 -5.43
C GLU A 70 -12.74 7.53 -6.75
N PHE A 71 -11.74 7.53 -7.64
CA PHE A 71 -11.78 6.78 -8.89
C PHE A 71 -11.88 5.28 -8.63
N MET A 72 -11.08 4.73 -7.72
CA MET A 72 -11.09 3.31 -7.37
C MET A 72 -12.43 2.87 -6.78
N GLU A 73 -12.95 3.63 -5.83
CA GLU A 73 -14.25 3.35 -5.20
C GLU A 73 -15.40 3.40 -6.21
N ALA A 74 -15.43 4.42 -7.07
CA ALA A 74 -16.48 4.59 -8.07
C ALA A 74 -16.42 3.52 -9.17
N THR A 75 -15.20 3.13 -9.58
CA THR A 75 -15.01 2.20 -10.71
C THR A 75 -15.24 0.74 -10.31
N TYR A 76 -14.78 0.35 -9.12
CA TYR A 76 -14.77 -1.06 -8.69
C TYR A 76 -15.79 -1.38 -7.59
N GLY A 77 -16.51 -0.39 -7.08
CA GLY A 77 -17.56 -0.60 -6.07
C GLY A 77 -17.04 -1.02 -4.69
N ILE A 78 -15.76 -0.77 -4.42
CA ILE A 78 -15.09 -1.06 -3.15
C ILE A 78 -15.06 0.17 -2.25
N LYS A 79 -14.61 0.00 -0.99
CA LYS A 79 -14.28 1.09 -0.09
C LYS A 79 -12.82 1.00 0.32
N ALA A 80 -12.12 2.12 0.28
CA ALA A 80 -10.75 2.19 0.75
C ALA A 80 -10.67 1.95 2.26
N ILE A 81 -9.73 1.10 2.67
CA ILE A 81 -9.40 0.85 4.06
C ILE A 81 -8.26 1.81 4.43
N ILE A 82 -8.62 2.87 5.15
CA ILE A 82 -7.71 3.92 5.57
C ILE A 82 -7.50 3.80 7.08
N GLN A 83 -6.25 3.85 7.52
CA GLN A 83 -5.85 3.78 8.92
C GLN A 83 -6.46 2.57 9.67
N PRO A 84 -6.26 1.35 9.17
CA PRO A 84 -6.75 0.16 9.86
C PRO A 84 -6.04 -0.04 11.21
N CYS A 85 -6.71 -0.71 12.15
CA CYS A 85 -6.07 -1.11 13.40
C CYS A 85 -4.96 -2.14 13.14
N GLU A 86 -3.90 -2.10 13.97
CA GLU A 86 -2.83 -3.10 13.95
C GLU A 86 -3.41 -4.52 14.17
N GLY A 87 -2.92 -5.48 13.41
CA GLY A 87 -3.38 -6.86 13.45
C GLY A 87 -3.76 -7.44 12.09
N LYS A 88 -4.53 -8.51 12.08
CA LYS A 88 -4.93 -9.19 10.84
C LYS A 88 -6.07 -8.46 10.14
N LEU A 89 -5.94 -8.33 8.82
CA LEU A 89 -7.04 -7.94 7.93
C LEU A 89 -7.75 -9.18 7.38
N ASN A 90 -9.08 -9.15 7.40
CA ASN A 90 -9.91 -10.22 6.87
C ASN A 90 -10.27 -9.93 5.41
N ILE A 91 -9.34 -10.22 4.50
CA ILE A 91 -9.59 -10.18 3.05
C ILE A 91 -9.48 -11.62 2.55
N PRO A 92 -10.53 -12.18 1.93
CA PRO A 92 -10.50 -13.54 1.44
C PRO A 92 -9.27 -13.81 0.56
N ASN A 93 -8.60 -14.94 0.79
CA ASN A 93 -7.39 -15.39 0.08
C ASN A 93 -6.10 -14.57 0.34
N PHE A 94 -6.16 -13.48 1.12
CA PHE A 94 -4.99 -12.65 1.43
C PHE A 94 -4.74 -12.65 2.95
N HIS A 95 -3.55 -13.12 3.35
CA HIS A 95 -3.13 -13.17 4.75
C HIS A 95 -2.31 -11.94 5.09
N ILE A 96 -3.00 -10.81 5.29
CA ILE A 96 -2.38 -9.50 5.51
C ILE A 96 -2.38 -9.16 6.99
N GLN A 97 -1.23 -8.73 7.48
CA GLN A 97 -1.04 -8.15 8.81
C GLN A 97 -0.77 -6.66 8.69
N VAL A 98 -1.49 -5.86 9.43
CA VAL A 98 -1.25 -4.43 9.58
C VAL A 98 -0.23 -4.22 10.68
N VAL A 99 0.85 -3.52 10.38
CA VAL A 99 1.87 -3.10 11.32
C VAL A 99 1.83 -1.58 11.43
N ALA A 100 1.46 -1.03 12.57
CA ALA A 100 1.48 0.42 12.77
C ALA A 100 2.91 0.94 12.77
N THR A 101 3.20 1.90 11.90
CA THR A 101 4.54 2.47 11.69
C THR A 101 4.50 4.00 11.66
N PRO A 102 4.00 4.67 12.72
CA PRO A 102 3.96 6.12 12.76
C PRO A 102 5.38 6.71 12.69
N GLY A 103 5.47 7.93 12.14
CA GLY A 103 6.73 8.67 12.11
C GLY A 103 6.90 9.54 10.88
N HIS A 104 6.70 9.03 9.67
CA HIS A 104 6.54 9.87 8.48
C HIS A 104 5.23 10.68 8.58
N LYS A 105 4.17 10.00 8.98
CA LYS A 105 2.89 10.56 9.38
C LYS A 105 2.30 9.71 10.50
N GLU A 106 1.39 10.27 11.28
CA GLU A 106 0.79 9.60 12.45
C GLU A 106 -0.07 8.37 12.11
N ASP A 107 -0.66 8.34 10.90
CA ASP A 107 -1.53 7.27 10.42
C ASP A 107 -0.80 6.19 9.60
N CYS A 108 0.53 6.24 9.49
CA CYS A 108 1.29 5.28 8.70
C CYS A 108 1.15 3.84 9.21
N VAL A 109 0.90 2.95 8.26
CA VAL A 109 0.92 1.50 8.48
C VAL A 109 1.71 0.81 7.36
N CYS A 110 2.29 -0.34 7.68
CA CYS A 110 2.82 -1.27 6.69
C CYS A 110 1.86 -2.47 6.57
N TYR A 111 1.80 -3.05 5.38
CA TYR A 111 1.03 -4.26 5.11
C TYR A 111 1.99 -5.43 4.89
N HIS A 112 2.03 -6.35 5.86
CA HIS A 112 2.91 -7.51 5.84
C HIS A 112 2.12 -8.76 5.45
N LEU A 113 2.63 -9.52 4.49
CA LEU A 113 2.15 -10.81 4.04
C LEU A 113 3.19 -11.88 4.40
N PRO A 114 3.12 -12.46 5.60
CA PRO A 114 4.16 -13.37 6.10
C PRO A 114 4.35 -14.62 5.24
N GLU A 115 3.24 -15.17 4.73
CA GLU A 115 3.26 -16.40 3.93
C GLU A 115 3.92 -16.19 2.56
N ASP A 116 3.79 -14.98 2.00
CA ASP A 116 4.41 -14.59 0.73
C ASP A 116 5.76 -13.89 0.90
N LYS A 117 6.17 -13.64 2.15
CA LYS A 117 7.42 -12.95 2.53
C LYS A 117 7.54 -11.57 1.89
N ILE A 118 6.49 -10.79 1.94
CA ILE A 118 6.41 -9.44 1.35
C ILE A 118 5.90 -8.47 2.39
N ILE A 119 6.45 -7.24 2.39
CA ILE A 119 5.90 -6.12 3.14
C ILE A 119 5.86 -4.87 2.27
N PHE A 120 4.75 -4.15 2.33
CA PHE A 120 4.56 -2.84 1.71
C PHE A 120 4.66 -1.78 2.79
N THR A 121 5.62 -0.88 2.64
CA THR A 121 6.05 0.03 3.71
C THR A 121 5.58 1.46 3.52
N GLY A 122 4.96 1.78 2.38
CA GLY A 122 4.61 3.16 2.04
C GLY A 122 5.83 4.07 2.23
N ASP A 123 5.61 5.21 2.86
CA ASP A 123 6.67 6.19 3.13
C ASP A 123 7.40 5.98 4.47
N THR A 124 7.30 4.78 5.07
CA THR A 124 8.08 4.44 6.27
C THR A 124 9.52 4.07 5.92
N LEU A 125 9.69 3.20 4.92
CA LEU A 125 11.00 2.68 4.51
C LEU A 125 11.10 2.62 2.98
N PHE A 126 12.18 3.13 2.42
CA PHE A 126 12.52 3.06 1.00
C PHE A 126 13.79 2.26 0.78
N GLN A 127 14.06 1.91 -0.47
CA GLN A 127 15.37 1.38 -0.84
C GLN A 127 16.46 2.44 -0.53
N GLU A 128 17.37 2.11 0.40
CA GLU A 128 18.48 2.97 0.83
C GLU A 128 18.06 4.29 1.54
N SER A 129 16.80 4.44 1.96
CA SER A 129 16.32 5.66 2.62
C SER A 129 15.13 5.40 3.53
N ILE A 130 14.70 6.42 4.25
CA ILE A 130 13.51 6.40 5.11
C ILE A 130 12.62 7.61 4.82
N GLY A 131 11.37 7.56 5.25
CA GLY A 131 10.43 8.67 5.11
C GLY A 131 10.90 9.93 5.83
N ARG A 132 10.55 11.08 5.27
CA ARG A 132 10.78 12.38 5.92
C ARG A 132 9.84 12.54 7.12
N THR A 133 10.25 13.36 8.09
CA THR A 133 9.51 13.58 9.33
C THR A 133 9.28 15.05 9.66
N ASP A 134 9.57 15.94 8.71
CA ASP A 134 9.50 17.40 8.88
C ASP A 134 8.16 18.01 8.45
N LEU A 135 7.22 17.19 7.97
CA LEU A 135 5.84 17.61 7.66
C LEU A 135 4.93 17.48 8.89
N PRO A 136 3.76 18.16 8.91
CA PRO A 136 2.79 18.00 9.99
C PRO A 136 2.41 16.53 10.23
N GLY A 137 2.46 16.09 11.48
CA GLY A 137 2.26 14.69 11.86
C GLY A 137 3.52 13.81 11.82
N GLY A 138 4.67 14.38 11.37
CA GLY A 138 5.96 13.70 11.34
C GLY A 138 6.67 13.72 12.70
N ASP A 139 7.36 12.61 13.04
CA ASP A 139 8.15 12.44 14.26
C ASP A 139 9.30 11.44 14.04
N MET A 140 10.53 11.90 14.11
CA MET A 140 11.73 11.07 13.90
C MET A 140 11.87 9.97 14.96
N GLY A 141 11.50 10.25 16.21
CA GLY A 141 11.59 9.25 17.29
C GLY A 141 10.62 8.11 17.07
N LEU A 142 9.39 8.42 16.63
CA LEU A 142 8.39 7.42 16.25
C LEU A 142 8.84 6.65 15.01
N LEU A 143 9.41 7.31 14.00
CA LEU A 143 9.90 6.63 12.79
C LEU A 143 11.01 5.63 13.13
N ILE A 144 11.98 6.01 13.95
CA ILE A 144 13.05 5.10 14.41
C ILE A 144 12.45 3.90 15.15
N SER A 145 11.47 4.12 16.02
CA SER A 145 10.78 3.04 16.73
C SER A 145 10.04 2.11 15.79
N SER A 146 9.41 2.66 14.75
CA SER A 146 8.72 1.90 13.70
C SER A 146 9.69 1.07 12.87
N LEU A 147 10.83 1.63 12.46
CA LEU A 147 11.88 0.90 11.74
C LEU A 147 12.43 -0.28 12.54
N LYS A 148 12.60 -0.12 13.85
CA LYS A 148 13.01 -1.21 14.74
C LYS A 148 12.02 -2.36 14.79
N LYS A 149 10.71 -2.12 14.61
CA LYS A 149 9.73 -3.21 14.46
C LYS A 149 10.01 -4.01 13.18
N LEU A 150 10.35 -3.32 12.09
CA LEU A 150 10.62 -3.97 10.79
C LEU A 150 11.92 -4.77 10.80
N GLU A 151 12.94 -4.39 11.59
CA GLU A 151 14.18 -5.16 11.78
C GLU A 151 13.96 -6.59 12.31
N HIS A 152 12.81 -6.87 12.92
CA HIS A 152 12.49 -8.21 13.46
C HIS A 152 11.81 -9.12 12.43
N LEU A 153 11.56 -8.62 11.21
CA LEU A 153 11.04 -9.45 10.13
C LEU A 153 12.11 -10.44 9.64
N PRO A 154 11.71 -11.59 9.08
CA PRO A 154 12.67 -12.52 8.47
C PRO A 154 13.54 -11.85 7.40
N ASP A 155 14.83 -12.20 7.34
CA ASP A 155 15.81 -11.62 6.42
C ASP A 155 15.45 -11.79 4.93
N ASP A 156 14.61 -12.76 4.61
CA ASP A 156 14.11 -13.04 3.27
C ASP A 156 12.79 -12.35 2.94
N THR A 157 12.35 -11.41 3.79
CA THR A 157 11.18 -10.57 3.52
C THR A 157 11.51 -9.52 2.47
N ARG A 158 10.79 -9.55 1.36
CA ARG A 158 10.91 -8.53 0.30
C ARG A 158 10.15 -7.27 0.70
N VAL A 159 10.83 -6.13 0.62
CA VAL A 159 10.29 -4.78 0.84
C VAL A 159 9.94 -4.14 -0.49
#